data_441ea3c33f4ee24bbb5c78e78e8db4f5
#
_entry.id   441ea3c33f4ee24bbb5c78e78e8db4f5
#
_cell.length_a   1.000
_cell.length_b   1.000
_cell.length_c   1.000
_cell.angle_alpha   90.00
_cell.angle_beta   90.00
_cell.angle_gamma   90.00
#
_symmetry.space_group_name_H-M   'P 1'
#
loop_
_entity.id
_entity.type
_entity.pdbx_description
1 polymer ?
#
loop_
_entity_poly.entity_id
_entity_poly.type
_entity_poly.pdbx_seq_one_letter_code
_entity_poly.pdbx_strand_id
1 'polypeptide(L)'
;KAGAVQCGFCIPGMIMCTKALLDVNKEPTDDEIKYALRNNYCRCTGYIKIMDAVRLAAKVLKEGVIPDDLDPNWNLGHRVSRVDVEEKVLGTGKYPDDFYFDGMLYGAALRSKYPRARVLEIDTTAAKALPGVEAVLTAEDIPGENKIGHLKHDQYTLIPVGGLTHYLGDAIAVVAAKDRETAERAKKLIKVKYEVLPHIHTIEEAAAEGAPKVFDEEENNICAHKHISRGNADEAIRNSKYVISHHFETPWTEHAFLE
;
A
#
# COMPACT_ATOMS: atom_id res chain seq x y z
N LYS A 1 -14.52 -16.09 15.44
CA LYS A 1 -15.89 -16.56 15.08
C LYS A 1 -16.71 -15.49 14.33
N ALA A 2 -16.73 -14.23 14.76
CA ALA A 2 -17.50 -13.16 14.09
C ALA A 2 -16.93 -12.73 12.71
N GLY A 3 -15.72 -13.14 12.35
CA GLY A 3 -15.04 -12.74 11.11
C GLY A 3 -14.53 -11.30 11.12
N ALA A 4 -14.17 -10.80 12.30
CA ALA A 4 -13.71 -9.42 12.52
C ALA A 4 -12.21 -9.23 12.29
N VAL A 5 -11.49 -10.26 11.87
CA VAL A 5 -10.04 -10.23 11.71
C VAL A 5 -9.66 -10.25 10.23
N GLN A 6 -8.79 -9.32 9.83
CA GLN A 6 -8.11 -9.34 8.55
C GLN A 6 -6.59 -9.23 8.76
N CYS A 7 -5.97 -8.05 8.67
CA CYS A 7 -4.53 -7.94 8.87
C CYS A 7 -4.08 -8.20 10.32
N GLY A 8 -4.93 -8.00 11.32
CA GLY A 8 -4.61 -8.24 12.74
C GLY A 8 -4.03 -7.04 13.49
N PHE A 9 -3.61 -5.98 12.80
CA PHE A 9 -2.93 -4.84 13.42
C PHE A 9 -3.74 -4.14 14.53
N CYS A 10 -5.04 -3.95 14.33
CA CYS A 10 -5.91 -3.29 15.31
C CYS A 10 -6.38 -4.21 16.45
N ILE A 11 -6.19 -5.52 16.32
CA ILE A 11 -6.78 -6.52 17.23
C ILE A 11 -6.41 -6.31 18.70
N PRO A 12 -5.15 -6.06 19.10
CA PRO A 12 -4.83 -5.84 20.51
C PRO A 12 -5.64 -4.69 21.13
N GLY A 13 -5.72 -3.55 20.45
CA GLY A 13 -6.50 -2.40 20.92
C GLY A 13 -7.99 -2.70 20.98
N MET A 14 -8.55 -3.33 19.94
CA MET A 14 -9.96 -3.71 19.89
C MET A 14 -10.33 -4.68 21.02
N ILE A 15 -9.50 -5.69 21.31
CA ILE A 15 -9.71 -6.65 22.42
C ILE A 15 -9.67 -5.93 23.75
N MET A 16 -8.67 -5.09 24.01
CA MET A 16 -8.53 -4.39 25.28
C MET A 16 -9.70 -3.44 25.54
N CYS A 17 -10.12 -2.67 24.57
CA CYS A 17 -11.28 -1.79 24.70
C CYS A 17 -12.59 -2.57 24.87
N THR A 18 -12.76 -3.68 24.15
CA THR A 18 -13.91 -4.58 24.32
C THR A 18 -13.92 -5.18 25.71
N LYS A 19 -12.79 -5.66 26.20
CA LYS A 19 -12.65 -6.21 27.56
C LYS A 19 -13.04 -5.16 28.62
N ALA A 20 -12.48 -3.96 28.53
CA ALA A 20 -12.79 -2.87 29.45
C ALA A 20 -14.29 -2.50 29.44
N LEU A 21 -14.93 -2.47 28.29
CA LEU A 21 -16.37 -2.24 28.17
C LEU A 21 -17.18 -3.35 28.84
N LEU A 22 -16.88 -4.62 28.53
CA LEU A 22 -17.65 -5.78 29.00
C LEU A 22 -17.41 -6.10 30.48
N ASP A 23 -16.34 -5.60 31.09
CA ASP A 23 -16.12 -5.70 32.53
C ASP A 23 -17.12 -4.82 33.33
N VAL A 24 -17.55 -3.70 32.76
CA VAL A 24 -18.47 -2.77 33.42
C VAL A 24 -19.90 -2.89 32.89
N ASN A 25 -20.10 -3.24 31.64
CA ASN A 25 -21.41 -3.41 31.01
C ASN A 25 -21.44 -4.66 30.14
N LYS A 26 -22.14 -5.70 30.59
CA LYS A 26 -22.25 -6.98 29.88
C LYS A 26 -23.31 -6.99 28.78
N GLU A 27 -24.10 -5.93 28.65
CA GLU A 27 -25.14 -5.78 27.63
C GLU A 27 -25.05 -4.39 26.98
N PRO A 28 -23.89 -4.07 26.33
CA PRO A 28 -23.69 -2.75 25.77
C PRO A 28 -24.59 -2.52 24.55
N THR A 29 -25.11 -1.30 24.46
CA THR A 29 -25.75 -0.81 23.24
C THR A 29 -24.74 -0.58 22.13
N ASP A 30 -25.20 -0.45 20.88
CA ASP A 30 -24.34 -0.15 19.75
C ASP A 30 -23.55 1.16 19.90
N ASP A 31 -24.17 2.16 20.50
CA ASP A 31 -23.50 3.45 20.71
C ASP A 31 -22.42 3.38 21.80
N GLU A 32 -22.63 2.59 22.84
CA GLU A 32 -21.61 2.31 23.85
C GLU A 32 -20.42 1.52 23.25
N ILE A 33 -20.69 0.55 22.38
CA ILE A 33 -19.64 -0.18 21.67
C ILE A 33 -18.84 0.78 20.77
N LYS A 34 -19.52 1.59 19.97
CA LYS A 34 -18.86 2.60 19.10
C LYS A 34 -18.02 3.57 19.93
N TYR A 35 -18.58 4.04 21.06
CA TYR A 35 -17.86 4.94 21.95
C TYR A 35 -16.61 4.29 22.56
N ALA A 36 -16.70 3.05 23.01
CA ALA A 36 -15.56 2.30 23.56
C ALA A 36 -14.44 2.10 22.52
N LEU A 37 -14.81 1.84 21.28
CA LEU A 37 -13.86 1.56 20.19
C LEU A 37 -13.39 2.82 19.42
N ARG A 38 -13.89 4.01 19.74
CA ARG A 38 -13.69 5.25 18.96
C ARG A 38 -12.25 5.64 18.66
N ASN A 39 -11.29 5.19 19.47
CA ASN A 39 -9.87 5.49 19.32
C ASN A 39 -9.09 4.36 18.63
N ASN A 40 -9.75 3.28 18.21
CA ASN A 40 -9.14 2.16 17.53
C ASN A 40 -9.50 2.20 16.04
N TYR A 41 -8.51 2.42 15.19
CA TYR A 41 -8.72 2.47 13.76
C TYR A 41 -8.50 1.10 13.13
N CYS A 42 -9.43 0.71 12.26
CA CYS A 42 -9.31 -0.45 11.40
C CYS A 42 -9.48 -0.04 9.94
N ARG A 43 -8.46 -0.30 9.11
CA ARG A 43 -8.50 0.00 7.67
C ARG A 43 -9.18 -1.11 6.87
N CYS A 44 -9.26 -2.34 7.42
CA CYS A 44 -9.62 -3.54 6.66
C CYS A 44 -11.09 -3.90 6.71
N THR A 45 -11.78 -3.79 7.88
CA THR A 45 -13.03 -4.50 8.16
C THR A 45 -14.31 -3.70 7.90
N GLY A 46 -14.22 -2.37 7.80
CA GLY A 46 -15.39 -1.49 7.80
C GLY A 46 -16.19 -1.51 9.11
N TYR A 47 -15.63 -2.05 10.20
CA TYR A 47 -16.15 -2.08 11.59
C TYR A 47 -17.37 -2.97 11.84
N ILE A 48 -18.24 -3.27 10.88
CA ILE A 48 -19.48 -4.04 11.09
C ILE A 48 -19.18 -5.36 11.80
N LYS A 49 -18.21 -6.12 11.32
CA LYS A 49 -17.82 -7.41 11.92
C LYS A 49 -17.16 -7.26 13.29
N ILE A 50 -16.52 -6.14 13.57
CA ILE A 50 -15.99 -5.82 14.91
C ILE A 50 -17.14 -5.61 15.89
N MET A 51 -18.17 -4.85 15.51
CA MET A 51 -19.38 -4.67 16.30
C MET A 51 -20.05 -6.02 16.59
N ASP A 52 -20.19 -6.88 15.57
CA ASP A 52 -20.73 -8.23 15.72
C ASP A 52 -19.91 -9.08 16.70
N ALA A 53 -18.57 -8.93 16.65
CA ALA A 53 -17.66 -9.64 17.56
C ALA A 53 -17.84 -9.22 19.02
N VAL A 54 -18.03 -7.93 19.27
CA VAL A 54 -18.29 -7.40 20.63
C VAL A 54 -19.64 -7.93 21.15
N ARG A 55 -20.70 -7.88 20.34
CA ARG A 55 -22.02 -8.44 20.72
C ARG A 55 -21.94 -9.95 20.99
N LEU A 56 -21.20 -10.69 20.16
CA LEU A 56 -20.97 -12.11 20.36
C LEU A 56 -20.20 -12.38 21.65
N ALA A 57 -19.16 -11.61 21.94
CA ALA A 57 -18.40 -11.72 23.20
C ALA A 57 -19.29 -11.43 24.41
N ALA A 58 -20.12 -10.39 24.36
CA ALA A 58 -21.08 -10.07 25.41
C ALA A 58 -22.04 -11.23 25.67
N LYS A 59 -22.58 -11.82 24.60
CA LYS A 59 -23.47 -12.99 24.68
C LYS A 59 -22.77 -14.20 25.30
N VAL A 60 -21.55 -14.53 24.85
CA VAL A 60 -20.76 -15.64 25.38
C VAL A 60 -20.47 -15.45 26.87
N LEU A 61 -20.10 -14.24 27.30
CA LEU A 61 -19.83 -13.94 28.72
C LEU A 61 -21.09 -14.01 29.58
N LYS A 62 -22.26 -13.76 29.02
CA LYS A 62 -23.55 -13.85 29.73
C LYS A 62 -24.03 -15.30 29.82
N GLU A 63 -23.98 -16.04 28.73
CA GLU A 63 -24.58 -17.38 28.63
C GLU A 63 -23.59 -18.51 28.96
N GLY A 64 -22.29 -18.24 28.98
CA GLY A 64 -21.24 -19.25 29.21
C GLY A 64 -21.07 -20.23 28.06
N VAL A 65 -21.70 -20.00 26.92
CA VAL A 65 -21.70 -20.91 25.76
C VAL A 65 -20.93 -20.27 24.61
N ILE A 66 -19.82 -20.90 24.24
CA ILE A 66 -19.09 -20.54 23.03
C ILE A 66 -19.80 -21.19 21.83
N PRO A 67 -20.18 -20.43 20.79
CA PRO A 67 -20.79 -21.03 19.60
C PRO A 67 -19.88 -22.09 18.97
N ASP A 68 -20.48 -23.17 18.50
CA ASP A 68 -19.76 -24.20 17.77
C ASP A 68 -19.01 -23.63 16.58
N ASP A 69 -17.99 -24.34 16.17
CA ASP A 69 -17.28 -24.04 14.95
C ASP A 69 -18.14 -24.29 13.72
N LEU A 70 -17.65 -23.85 12.60
CA LEU A 70 -18.34 -23.89 11.34
C LEU A 70 -18.81 -25.32 10.98
N ASP A 71 -19.89 -25.38 10.23
CA ASP A 71 -20.39 -26.62 9.65
C ASP A 71 -19.24 -27.40 8.97
N PRO A 72 -18.94 -28.65 9.40
CA PRO A 72 -17.90 -29.46 8.79
C PRO A 72 -18.16 -29.78 7.31
N ASN A 73 -19.39 -29.64 6.86
CA ASN A 73 -19.78 -29.81 5.46
C ASN A 73 -19.79 -28.51 4.67
N TRP A 74 -18.81 -27.64 4.94
CA TRP A 74 -18.72 -26.34 4.26
C TRP A 74 -18.74 -26.47 2.73
N ASN A 75 -19.49 -25.59 2.08
CA ASN A 75 -19.59 -25.46 0.63
C ASN A 75 -19.86 -24.00 0.24
N LEU A 76 -20.14 -23.73 -1.01
CA LEU A 76 -20.48 -22.38 -1.46
C LEU A 76 -21.69 -21.83 -0.68
N GLY A 77 -21.52 -20.62 -0.16
CA GLY A 77 -22.54 -19.94 0.67
C GLY A 77 -22.40 -20.19 2.18
N HIS A 78 -21.54 -21.10 2.60
CA HIS A 78 -21.25 -21.34 4.00
C HIS A 78 -20.13 -20.41 4.48
N ARG A 79 -20.18 -20.12 5.78
CA ARG A 79 -19.16 -19.32 6.44
C ARG A 79 -17.95 -20.17 6.78
N VAL A 80 -16.79 -19.77 6.30
CA VAL A 80 -15.50 -20.41 6.58
C VAL A 80 -14.62 -19.44 7.35
N SER A 81 -13.95 -19.93 8.40
CA SER A 81 -12.94 -19.14 9.09
C SER A 81 -11.70 -18.95 8.21
N ARG A 82 -11.11 -17.78 8.28
CA ARG A 82 -9.80 -17.54 7.69
C ARG A 82 -8.76 -18.46 8.35
N VAL A 83 -7.86 -19.05 7.56
CA VAL A 83 -6.91 -20.08 8.03
C VAL A 83 -5.95 -19.58 9.10
N ASP A 84 -5.56 -18.30 9.07
CA ASP A 84 -4.60 -17.66 9.97
C ASP A 84 -5.27 -16.81 11.06
N VAL A 85 -6.60 -16.91 11.24
CA VAL A 85 -7.35 -16.05 12.15
C VAL A 85 -6.97 -16.25 13.61
N GLU A 86 -6.72 -17.47 14.03
CA GLU A 86 -6.41 -17.81 15.42
C GLU A 86 -5.06 -17.22 15.81
N GLU A 87 -4.04 -17.43 15.00
CA GLU A 87 -2.70 -16.90 15.22
C GLU A 87 -2.69 -15.37 15.30
N LYS A 88 -3.46 -14.70 14.42
CA LYS A 88 -3.59 -13.23 14.43
C LYS A 88 -4.31 -12.71 15.68
N VAL A 89 -5.32 -13.42 16.16
CA VAL A 89 -6.04 -13.03 17.41
C VAL A 89 -5.18 -13.28 18.64
N LEU A 90 -4.44 -14.39 18.68
CA LEU A 90 -3.57 -14.73 19.79
C LEU A 90 -2.23 -13.98 19.79
N GLY A 91 -1.90 -13.30 18.69
CA GLY A 91 -0.64 -12.56 18.53
C GLY A 91 0.56 -13.47 18.28
N THR A 92 0.34 -14.70 17.81
CA THR A 92 1.39 -15.68 17.45
C THR A 92 1.65 -15.73 15.94
N GLY A 93 0.77 -15.10 15.12
CA GLY A 93 0.95 -14.99 13.69
C GLY A 93 2.16 -14.14 13.32
N LYS A 94 2.95 -14.65 12.37
CA LYS A 94 4.15 -13.96 11.90
C LYS A 94 3.87 -13.19 10.63
N TYR A 95 4.41 -11.97 10.59
CA TYR A 95 4.44 -11.10 9.42
C TYR A 95 5.86 -11.10 8.81
N PRO A 96 6.04 -10.60 7.58
CA PRO A 96 7.37 -10.55 6.96
C PRO A 96 8.46 -9.93 7.84
N ASP A 97 8.13 -8.88 8.60
CA ASP A 97 9.07 -8.19 9.50
C ASP A 97 9.43 -8.99 10.78
N ASP A 98 8.74 -10.11 11.06
CA ASP A 98 9.01 -10.97 12.22
C ASP A 98 10.00 -12.09 11.90
N PHE A 99 10.45 -12.21 10.65
CA PHE A 99 11.41 -13.21 10.23
C PHE A 99 12.84 -12.68 10.35
N TYR A 100 13.64 -13.37 11.14
CA TYR A 100 15.06 -13.10 11.34
C TYR A 100 15.85 -14.36 11.06
N PHE A 101 16.90 -14.24 10.25
CA PHE A 101 17.78 -15.35 9.88
C PHE A 101 19.22 -15.02 10.26
N ASP A 102 20.00 -16.04 10.61
CA ASP A 102 21.42 -15.88 10.88
C ASP A 102 22.14 -15.30 9.66
N GLY A 103 22.86 -14.21 9.86
CA GLY A 103 23.55 -13.50 8.77
C GLY A 103 22.65 -12.64 7.87
N MET A 104 21.37 -12.44 8.21
CA MET A 104 20.46 -11.58 7.47
C MET A 104 21.01 -10.16 7.38
N LEU A 105 20.92 -9.57 6.19
CA LEU A 105 21.26 -8.17 5.94
C LEU A 105 19.99 -7.30 5.90
N TYR A 106 20.18 -6.03 6.24
CA TYR A 106 19.13 -5.03 6.19
C TYR A 106 19.30 -4.13 4.96
N GLY A 107 18.22 -3.98 4.21
CA GLY A 107 18.18 -3.16 3.01
C GLY A 107 17.68 -1.74 3.26
N ALA A 108 18.27 -0.76 2.57
CA ALA A 108 17.76 0.61 2.51
C ALA A 108 17.87 1.16 1.08
N ALA A 109 16.76 1.66 0.54
CA ALA A 109 16.74 2.24 -0.80
C ALA A 109 16.94 3.75 -0.75
N LEU A 110 17.92 4.27 -1.49
CA LEU A 110 18.04 5.68 -1.81
C LEU A 110 17.03 6.02 -2.90
N ARG A 111 16.13 6.96 -2.60
CA ARG A 111 15.09 7.40 -3.52
C ARG A 111 15.29 8.82 -3.97
N SER A 112 14.84 9.13 -5.18
CA SER A 112 14.88 10.49 -5.72
C SER A 112 14.01 11.43 -4.88
N LYS A 113 14.52 12.65 -4.68
CA LYS A 113 13.78 13.78 -4.09
C LYS A 113 13.17 14.72 -5.14
N TYR A 114 13.35 14.40 -6.42
CA TYR A 114 12.83 15.18 -7.53
C TYR A 114 11.86 14.33 -8.35
N PRO A 115 10.67 14.84 -8.65
CA PRO A 115 9.68 14.10 -9.45
C PRO A 115 10.10 13.92 -10.91
N ARG A 116 10.89 14.87 -11.46
CA ARG A 116 11.48 14.76 -12.80
C ARG A 116 12.86 15.36 -12.81
N ALA A 117 13.85 14.52 -12.96
CA ALA A 117 15.26 14.94 -13.03
C ALA A 117 16.07 13.88 -13.79
N ARG A 118 17.09 14.33 -14.51
CA ARG A 118 18.12 13.44 -15.09
C ARG A 118 19.19 13.18 -14.05
N VAL A 119 19.50 11.91 -13.82
CA VAL A 119 20.62 11.52 -12.95
C VAL A 119 21.91 11.67 -13.72
N LEU A 120 22.77 12.58 -13.27
CA LEU A 120 24.05 12.87 -13.94
C LEU A 120 25.21 12.04 -13.38
N GLU A 121 25.20 11.76 -12.08
CA GLU A 121 26.26 11.04 -11.39
C GLU A 121 25.72 10.40 -10.10
N ILE A 122 26.22 9.21 -9.76
CA ILE A 122 25.96 8.51 -8.50
C ILE A 122 27.29 8.14 -7.88
N ASP A 123 27.68 8.80 -6.78
CA ASP A 123 28.88 8.49 -6.01
C ASP A 123 28.54 7.66 -4.78
N THR A 124 28.91 6.38 -4.80
CA THR A 124 28.68 5.40 -3.73
C THR A 124 29.92 5.20 -2.84
N THR A 125 31.03 5.88 -3.09
CA THR A 125 32.34 5.60 -2.49
C THR A 125 32.30 5.68 -0.97
N ALA A 126 31.73 6.76 -0.41
CA ALA A 126 31.64 6.96 1.03
C ALA A 126 30.70 5.95 1.70
N ALA A 127 29.65 5.55 1.01
CA ALA A 127 28.69 4.54 1.51
C ALA A 127 29.34 3.14 1.56
N LYS A 128 30.06 2.76 0.50
CA LYS A 128 30.78 1.48 0.41
C LYS A 128 31.92 1.38 1.45
N ALA A 129 32.52 2.51 1.85
CA ALA A 129 33.58 2.55 2.84
C ALA A 129 33.08 2.49 4.30
N LEU A 130 31.77 2.62 4.55
CA LEU A 130 31.24 2.62 5.91
C LEU A 130 31.30 1.20 6.51
N PRO A 131 31.94 1.01 7.70
CA PRO A 131 31.98 -0.30 8.34
C PRO A 131 30.59 -0.88 8.59
N GLY A 132 30.40 -2.16 8.25
CA GLY A 132 29.12 -2.86 8.37
C GLY A 132 28.25 -2.79 7.12
N VAL A 133 28.65 -2.06 6.10
CA VAL A 133 28.04 -2.12 4.76
C VAL A 133 28.63 -3.30 3.99
N GLU A 134 27.77 -4.17 3.48
CA GLU A 134 28.17 -5.35 2.71
C GLU A 134 28.07 -5.07 1.20
N ALA A 135 27.07 -4.29 0.76
CA ALA A 135 26.92 -3.90 -0.63
C ALA A 135 26.22 -2.56 -0.81
N VAL A 136 26.55 -1.85 -1.86
CA VAL A 136 25.80 -0.72 -2.40
C VAL A 136 25.63 -0.96 -3.88
N LEU A 137 24.38 -1.18 -4.29
CA LEU A 137 24.00 -1.56 -5.64
C LEU A 137 23.34 -0.39 -6.37
N THR A 138 23.66 -0.24 -7.63
CA THR A 138 23.07 0.71 -8.57
C THR A 138 22.48 0.00 -9.78
N ALA A 139 21.96 0.73 -10.75
CA ALA A 139 21.45 0.15 -11.98
C ALA A 139 22.47 -0.70 -12.73
N GLU A 140 23.78 -0.39 -12.60
CA GLU A 140 24.87 -1.13 -13.25
C GLU A 140 25.08 -2.53 -12.65
N ASP A 141 24.65 -2.73 -11.41
CA ASP A 141 24.80 -4.01 -10.70
C ASP A 141 23.66 -4.99 -10.99
N ILE A 142 22.63 -4.58 -11.75
CA ILE A 142 21.48 -5.43 -12.08
C ILE A 142 21.90 -6.40 -13.20
N PRO A 143 21.91 -7.72 -12.95
CA PRO A 143 22.39 -8.69 -13.94
C PRO A 143 21.41 -8.98 -15.08
N GLY A 144 20.18 -8.50 -14.96
CA GLY A 144 19.10 -8.70 -15.93
C GLY A 144 18.58 -7.40 -16.51
N GLU A 145 17.32 -7.41 -16.92
CA GLU A 145 16.64 -6.22 -17.42
C GLU A 145 16.31 -5.27 -16.27
N ASN A 146 16.74 -4.02 -16.37
CA ASN A 146 16.48 -2.98 -15.37
C ASN A 146 15.12 -2.28 -15.56
N LYS A 147 14.43 -2.49 -16.67
CA LYS A 147 13.09 -1.97 -16.90
C LYS A 147 12.06 -3.07 -16.64
N ILE A 148 11.06 -2.75 -15.85
CA ILE A 148 9.93 -3.61 -15.49
C ILE A 148 8.60 -2.93 -15.86
N GLY A 149 7.51 -3.65 -15.83
CA GLY A 149 6.18 -3.14 -16.08
C GLY A 149 5.21 -4.27 -16.41
N HIS A 150 3.92 -4.03 -16.17
CA HIS A 150 2.89 -5.04 -16.36
C HIS A 150 2.56 -5.29 -17.85
N LEU A 151 2.43 -4.20 -18.60
CA LEU A 151 2.09 -4.23 -20.03
C LEU A 151 3.22 -3.71 -20.91
N LYS A 152 3.96 -2.72 -20.41
CA LYS A 152 5.16 -2.15 -21.03
C LYS A 152 6.28 -2.19 -20.01
N HIS A 153 7.48 -2.54 -20.43
CA HIS A 153 8.69 -2.47 -19.60
C HIS A 153 9.27 -1.05 -19.68
N ASP A 154 8.62 -0.10 -19.07
CA ASP A 154 8.93 1.34 -19.12
C ASP A 154 9.37 1.93 -17.77
N GLN A 155 9.33 1.15 -16.68
CA GLN A 155 9.68 1.60 -15.34
C GLN A 155 11.04 1.01 -14.92
N TYR A 156 11.97 1.88 -14.56
CA TYR A 156 13.26 1.43 -14.04
C TYR A 156 13.10 0.82 -12.63
N THR A 157 13.78 -0.29 -12.38
CA THR A 157 13.98 -0.82 -11.02
C THR A 157 14.91 0.09 -10.23
N LEU A 158 16.03 0.49 -10.83
CA LEU A 158 16.94 1.53 -10.33
C LEU A 158 17.24 2.50 -11.47
N ILE A 159 17.12 3.81 -11.23
CA ILE A 159 17.39 4.81 -12.24
C ILE A 159 18.89 4.83 -12.56
N PRO A 160 19.31 4.57 -13.81
CA PRO A 160 20.72 4.62 -14.19
C PRO A 160 21.24 6.05 -14.32
N VAL A 161 22.56 6.21 -14.36
CA VAL A 161 23.19 7.46 -14.80
C VAL A 161 22.74 7.76 -16.24
N GLY A 162 22.31 8.98 -16.49
CA GLY A 162 21.67 9.41 -17.76
C GLY A 162 20.14 9.19 -17.79
N GLY A 163 19.61 8.35 -16.91
CA GLY A 163 18.15 8.09 -16.83
C GLY A 163 17.36 9.23 -16.19
N LEU A 164 16.05 9.24 -16.44
CA LEU A 164 15.09 10.19 -15.89
C LEU A 164 14.35 9.57 -14.72
N THR A 165 14.09 10.37 -13.69
CA THR A 165 13.09 10.04 -12.67
C THR A 165 11.70 10.44 -13.17
N HIS A 166 10.68 9.64 -12.84
CA HIS A 166 9.31 9.84 -13.32
C HIS A 166 8.35 10.22 -12.19
N TYR A 167 8.74 9.97 -10.95
CA TYR A 167 7.97 10.38 -9.77
C TYR A 167 8.88 10.62 -8.56
N LEU A 168 8.30 11.27 -7.56
CA LEU A 168 8.98 11.49 -6.29
C LEU A 168 9.13 10.15 -5.55
N GLY A 169 10.37 9.70 -5.41
CA GLY A 169 10.65 8.44 -4.75
C GLY A 169 11.16 7.32 -5.64
N ASP A 170 11.38 7.57 -6.93
CA ASP A 170 12.11 6.62 -7.80
C ASP A 170 13.41 6.15 -7.17
N ALA A 171 13.67 4.83 -7.20
CA ALA A 171 14.85 4.26 -6.58
C ALA A 171 16.10 4.50 -7.42
N ILE A 172 17.19 4.91 -6.76
CA ILE A 172 18.49 5.22 -7.39
C ILE A 172 19.54 4.18 -7.04
N ALA A 173 19.59 3.78 -5.76
CA ALA A 173 20.54 2.80 -5.27
C ALA A 173 19.95 2.04 -4.07
N VAL A 174 20.48 0.86 -3.80
CA VAL A 174 20.13 0.03 -2.64
C VAL A 174 21.38 -0.25 -1.84
N VAL A 175 21.28 -0.09 -0.52
CA VAL A 175 22.34 -0.47 0.44
C VAL A 175 21.93 -1.75 1.14
N ALA A 176 22.86 -2.68 1.33
CA ALA A 176 22.74 -3.82 2.21
C ALA A 176 23.79 -3.72 3.33
N ALA A 177 23.37 -3.80 4.58
CA ALA A 177 24.25 -3.67 5.75
C ALA A 177 23.86 -4.64 6.87
N LYS A 178 24.75 -4.82 7.86
CA LYS A 178 24.57 -5.75 8.98
C LYS A 178 23.42 -5.38 9.92
N ASP A 179 23.03 -4.12 9.94
CA ASP A 179 21.93 -3.62 10.74
C ASP A 179 21.22 -2.45 10.04
N ARG A 180 19.99 -2.18 10.48
CA ARG A 180 19.11 -1.16 9.89
C ARG A 180 19.71 0.26 10.03
N GLU A 181 20.33 0.57 11.15
CA GLU A 181 20.92 1.90 11.38
C GLU A 181 22.09 2.16 10.43
N THR A 182 22.97 1.16 10.25
CA THR A 182 24.08 1.23 9.31
C THR A 182 23.60 1.39 7.87
N ALA A 183 22.56 0.65 7.46
CA ALA A 183 21.96 0.79 6.12
C ALA A 183 21.41 2.21 5.90
N GLU A 184 20.68 2.77 6.86
CA GLU A 184 20.14 4.12 6.80
C GLU A 184 21.22 5.21 6.79
N ARG A 185 22.31 5.02 7.53
CA ARG A 185 23.47 5.92 7.53
C ARG A 185 24.20 5.88 6.20
N ALA A 186 24.48 4.68 5.69
CA ALA A 186 25.17 4.49 4.41
C ALA A 186 24.37 5.13 3.26
N LYS A 187 23.06 4.93 3.23
CA LYS A 187 22.16 5.54 2.24
C LYS A 187 22.33 7.07 2.16
N LYS A 188 22.52 7.74 3.30
CA LYS A 188 22.71 9.20 3.37
C LYS A 188 24.10 9.66 2.86
N LEU A 189 25.07 8.76 2.77
CA LEU A 189 26.42 9.04 2.26
C LEU A 189 26.50 8.95 0.73
N ILE A 190 25.52 8.36 0.08
CA ILE A 190 25.45 8.30 -1.39
C ILE A 190 25.12 9.70 -1.91
N LYS A 191 25.96 10.20 -2.82
CA LYS A 191 25.77 11.50 -3.45
C LYS A 191 25.27 11.33 -4.87
N VAL A 192 24.20 12.05 -5.20
CA VAL A 192 23.61 12.02 -6.56
C VAL A 192 23.57 13.44 -7.10
N LYS A 193 24.09 13.65 -8.31
CA LYS A 193 23.93 14.90 -9.06
C LYS A 193 22.73 14.77 -9.99
N TYR A 194 21.90 15.78 -9.99
CA TYR A 194 20.70 15.85 -10.80
C TYR A 194 20.68 17.11 -11.66
N GLU A 195 20.17 16.96 -12.87
CA GLU A 195 19.61 18.04 -13.67
C GLU A 195 18.10 18.04 -13.44
N VAL A 196 17.61 19.00 -12.68
CA VAL A 196 16.18 19.11 -12.36
C VAL A 196 15.44 19.63 -13.58
N LEU A 197 14.37 18.94 -13.98
CA LEU A 197 13.60 19.24 -15.19
C LEU A 197 12.18 19.70 -14.82
N PRO A 198 11.51 20.44 -15.71
CA PRO A 198 10.09 20.76 -15.55
C PRO A 198 9.26 19.48 -15.37
N HIS A 199 8.32 19.50 -14.45
CA HIS A 199 7.45 18.39 -14.13
C HIS A 199 5.99 18.82 -14.12
N ILE A 200 5.09 17.86 -14.15
CA ILE A 200 3.63 18.04 -14.15
C ILE A 200 3.03 17.26 -12.98
N HIS A 201 1.93 17.72 -12.44
CA HIS A 201 1.24 17.09 -11.32
C HIS A 201 -0.24 16.80 -11.60
N THR A 202 -0.85 17.47 -12.57
CA THR A 202 -2.28 17.35 -12.85
C THR A 202 -2.53 16.80 -14.26
N ILE A 203 -3.73 16.30 -14.48
CA ILE A 203 -4.18 15.82 -15.79
C ILE A 203 -4.22 16.99 -16.80
N GLU A 204 -4.66 18.15 -16.35
CA GLU A 204 -4.76 19.38 -17.15
C GLU A 204 -3.39 19.85 -17.62
N GLU A 205 -2.40 19.86 -16.71
CA GLU A 205 -1.01 20.17 -17.05
C GLU A 205 -0.44 19.16 -18.05
N ALA A 206 -0.74 17.85 -17.84
CA ALA A 206 -0.25 16.80 -18.71
C ALA A 206 -0.85 16.84 -20.13
N ALA A 207 -2.11 17.28 -20.25
CA ALA A 207 -2.83 17.39 -21.52
C ALA A 207 -2.58 18.72 -22.25
N ALA A 208 -1.94 19.70 -21.61
CA ALA A 208 -1.68 21.00 -22.23
C ALA A 208 -0.74 20.88 -23.43
N GLU A 209 -0.94 21.74 -24.42
CA GLU A 209 -0.05 21.83 -25.57
C GLU A 209 1.37 22.20 -25.12
N GLY A 210 2.38 21.43 -25.58
CA GLY A 210 3.78 21.63 -25.19
C GLY A 210 4.13 21.17 -23.79
N ALA A 211 3.25 20.42 -23.11
CA ALA A 211 3.55 19.84 -21.80
C ALA A 211 4.82 18.97 -21.82
N PRO A 212 5.63 19.01 -20.74
CA PRO A 212 6.75 18.07 -20.59
C PRO A 212 6.25 16.63 -20.67
N LYS A 213 6.93 15.78 -21.42
CA LYS A 213 6.59 14.36 -21.49
C LYS A 213 7.00 13.65 -20.21
N VAL A 214 6.18 12.76 -19.69
CA VAL A 214 6.54 11.88 -18.56
C VAL A 214 7.55 10.84 -19.02
N PHE A 215 7.31 10.23 -20.20
CA PHE A 215 8.24 9.30 -20.86
C PHE A 215 8.72 9.93 -22.15
N ASP A 216 10.03 10.11 -22.28
CA ASP A 216 10.63 10.78 -23.48
C ASP A 216 10.36 10.00 -24.78
N GLU A 217 10.19 8.66 -24.67
CA GLU A 217 9.95 7.76 -25.79
C GLU A 217 8.50 7.82 -26.32
N GLU A 218 7.56 8.33 -25.54
CA GLU A 218 6.15 8.41 -25.94
C GLU A 218 5.86 9.71 -26.71
N GLU A 219 4.85 9.71 -27.56
CA GLU A 219 4.46 10.90 -28.33
C GLU A 219 3.87 11.99 -27.46
N ASN A 220 3.10 11.59 -26.44
CA ASN A 220 2.38 12.48 -25.54
C ASN A 220 2.16 11.79 -24.17
N ASN A 221 1.47 12.46 -23.25
CA ASN A 221 1.17 11.97 -21.91
C ASN A 221 -0.14 11.16 -21.81
N ILE A 222 -0.69 10.65 -22.93
CA ILE A 222 -1.90 9.84 -22.94
C ILE A 222 -1.52 8.36 -22.79
N CYS A 223 -1.78 7.81 -21.62
CA CYS A 223 -1.49 6.41 -21.32
C CYS A 223 -2.29 5.44 -22.21
N ALA A 224 -3.59 5.68 -22.38
CA ALA A 224 -4.45 4.91 -23.25
C ALA A 224 -5.68 5.69 -23.68
N HIS A 225 -6.08 5.51 -24.92
CA HIS A 225 -7.35 6.00 -25.45
C HIS A 225 -8.18 4.82 -25.92
N LYS A 226 -9.36 4.61 -25.34
CA LYS A 226 -10.31 3.58 -25.74
C LYS A 226 -11.62 4.25 -26.16
N HIS A 227 -12.02 4.03 -27.40
CA HIS A 227 -13.29 4.52 -27.94
C HIS A 227 -14.23 3.36 -28.20
N ILE A 228 -15.39 3.39 -27.55
CA ILE A 228 -16.46 2.43 -27.78
C ILE A 228 -17.71 3.22 -28.12
N SER A 229 -18.31 2.97 -29.26
CA SER A 229 -19.54 3.63 -29.65
C SER A 229 -20.57 2.63 -30.20
N ARG A 230 -21.85 2.90 -29.94
CA ARG A 230 -22.99 2.17 -30.51
C ARG A 230 -24.04 3.16 -30.92
N GLY A 231 -24.39 3.16 -32.21
CA GLY A 231 -25.29 4.14 -32.81
C GLY A 231 -24.64 5.51 -32.93
N ASN A 232 -25.47 6.57 -32.93
CA ASN A 232 -25.00 7.96 -32.98
C ASN A 232 -25.32 8.65 -31.66
N ALA A 233 -24.37 8.60 -30.72
CA ALA A 233 -24.55 9.16 -29.38
C ALA A 233 -24.72 10.67 -29.40
N ASP A 234 -23.97 11.38 -30.23
CA ASP A 234 -24.03 12.86 -30.33
C ASP A 234 -25.39 13.33 -30.83
N GLU A 235 -25.97 12.62 -31.79
CA GLU A 235 -27.31 12.93 -32.30
C GLU A 235 -28.38 12.61 -31.25
N ALA A 236 -28.26 11.50 -30.55
CA ALA A 236 -29.18 11.13 -29.48
C ALA A 236 -29.16 12.16 -28.34
N ILE A 237 -27.97 12.65 -27.93
CA ILE A 237 -27.85 13.74 -26.94
C ILE A 237 -28.49 15.01 -27.41
N ARG A 238 -28.20 15.44 -28.64
CA ARG A 238 -28.79 16.70 -29.21
C ARG A 238 -30.32 16.64 -29.29
N ASN A 239 -30.88 15.46 -29.56
CA ASN A 239 -32.33 15.26 -29.69
C ASN A 239 -33.00 14.91 -28.35
N SER A 240 -32.24 14.77 -27.27
CA SER A 240 -32.82 14.48 -25.95
C SER A 240 -33.53 15.68 -25.35
N LYS A 241 -34.69 15.46 -24.74
CA LYS A 241 -35.47 16.51 -24.08
C LYS A 241 -34.74 17.11 -22.87
N TYR A 242 -33.94 16.33 -22.19
CA TYR A 242 -33.14 16.70 -21.04
C TYR A 242 -31.71 16.25 -21.23
N VAL A 243 -30.75 17.14 -21.04
CA VAL A 243 -29.30 16.84 -21.01
C VAL A 243 -28.76 17.38 -19.72
N ILE A 244 -28.11 16.53 -18.94
CA ILE A 244 -27.44 16.88 -17.69
C ILE A 244 -25.95 16.62 -17.89
N SER A 245 -25.14 17.64 -17.60
CA SER A 245 -23.69 17.53 -17.55
C SER A 245 -23.21 17.93 -16.17
N HIS A 246 -22.38 17.09 -15.56
CA HIS A 246 -21.86 17.34 -14.21
C HIS A 246 -20.44 16.79 -14.08
N HIS A 247 -19.66 17.40 -13.22
CA HIS A 247 -18.35 16.89 -12.82
C HIS A 247 -18.50 15.99 -11.59
N PHE A 248 -17.95 14.79 -11.67
CA PHE A 248 -17.95 13.84 -10.57
C PHE A 248 -16.50 13.51 -10.20
N GLU A 249 -16.20 13.52 -8.91
CA GLU A 249 -14.89 13.17 -8.37
C GLU A 249 -15.05 12.13 -7.27
N THR A 250 -14.24 11.08 -7.32
CA THR A 250 -14.14 10.09 -6.26
C THR A 250 -12.90 10.37 -5.41
N PRO A 251 -12.95 10.20 -4.08
CA PRO A 251 -11.78 10.36 -3.26
C PRO A 251 -10.74 9.28 -3.56
N TRP A 252 -9.49 9.57 -3.25
CA TRP A 252 -8.41 8.58 -3.25
C TRP A 252 -8.74 7.46 -2.27
N THR A 253 -8.59 6.22 -2.72
CA THR A 253 -8.87 5.04 -1.91
C THR A 253 -7.64 4.15 -1.88
N GLU A 254 -7.17 3.84 -0.68
CA GLU A 254 -6.10 2.87 -0.44
C GLU A 254 -6.67 1.46 -0.44
N HIS A 255 -5.93 0.50 -0.97
CA HIS A 255 -6.27 -0.90 -0.85
C HIS A 255 -6.19 -1.35 0.61
N ALA A 256 -7.21 -2.06 1.09
CA ALA A 256 -7.18 -2.70 2.39
C ALA A 256 -6.22 -3.90 2.36
N PHE A 257 -5.39 -4.03 3.38
CA PHE A 257 -4.50 -5.17 3.53
C PHE A 257 -5.28 -6.43 3.89
N LEU A 258 -4.85 -7.56 3.34
CA LEU A 258 -5.42 -8.88 3.63
C LEU A 258 -4.58 -9.66 4.65
N GLU A 259 -3.30 -9.33 4.77
CA GLU A 259 -2.33 -9.91 5.69
C GLU A 259 -2.13 -9.09 6.97
#